data_a92da94971482b47db428b857a3d0031
#
_entry.id   a92da94971482b47db428b857a3d0031
#
_cell.length_a   1.000
_cell.length_b   1.000
_cell.length_c   1.000
_cell.angle_alpha   90.00
_cell.angle_beta   90.00
_cell.angle_gamma   90.00
#
_symmetry.space_group_name_H-M   'P 1'
#
loop_
_entity.id
_entity.type
_entity.pdbx_description
1 polymer ?
#
loop_
_entity_poly.entity_id
_entity_poly.type
_entity_poly.pdbx_seq_one_letter_code
_entity_poly.pdbx_strand_id
1 'polypeptide(L)'
;MGFLSGKRILITGVISNRSIAYGIAKACREQGAELAFTFVGERFEERVTEFAAEFGSKIVLPCDVAEDSQIEATFTELAKQWDGLDGLVHSIGFAPREAIAGQFLDGLSREAFRIAHDISSYSFPALAKAARPMMKGRNGALLTLTYLGAEKAMTNYNTMGLAKASLEASVRYLAANLGPEGIRSNGISAGPIKTLAASGIKDFSSILKFVEANAPLRRNVTIEQVGNVAAFLLSDLAAGVTGEIIHVDSGFSNIVAGLNE
;
A
#
# COMPACT_ATOMS: atom_id res chain seq x y z
N MET A 1 -0.70 25.52 8.52
CA MET A 1 -0.70 24.24 9.26
C MET A 1 -1.33 23.22 8.31
N GLY A 2 -0.69 22.09 8.06
CA GLY A 2 -1.20 21.08 7.14
C GLY A 2 -2.36 20.28 7.75
N PHE A 3 -3.17 19.64 6.93
CA PHE A 3 -4.37 18.92 7.39
C PHE A 3 -4.06 17.56 8.08
N LEU A 4 -2.78 17.15 8.15
CA LEU A 4 -2.29 16.02 8.94
C LEU A 4 -1.47 16.45 10.14
N SER A 5 -1.46 17.73 10.52
CA SER A 5 -0.71 18.22 11.69
C SER A 5 -1.13 17.50 12.96
N GLY A 6 -0.15 16.94 13.68
CA GLY A 6 -0.36 16.16 14.90
C GLY A 6 -0.80 14.70 14.67
N LYS A 7 -0.98 14.26 13.43
CA LYS A 7 -1.26 12.85 13.12
C LYS A 7 0.05 12.05 13.07
N ARG A 8 0.05 10.85 13.65
CA ARG A 8 1.14 9.88 13.68
C ARG A 8 0.83 8.72 12.74
N ILE A 9 1.68 8.53 11.75
CA ILE A 9 1.44 7.58 10.66
C ILE A 9 2.61 6.60 10.53
N LEU A 10 2.33 5.31 10.64
CA LEU A 10 3.27 4.24 10.35
C LEU A 10 3.19 3.88 8.86
N ILE A 11 4.31 3.92 8.16
CA ILE A 11 4.40 3.60 6.73
C ILE A 11 5.30 2.38 6.51
N THR A 12 4.75 1.35 5.88
CA THR A 12 5.50 0.15 5.48
C THR A 12 5.91 0.21 4.01
N GLY A 13 6.95 -0.52 3.62
CA GLY A 13 7.31 -0.74 2.21
C GLY A 13 8.07 0.40 1.52
N VAL A 14 8.71 1.31 2.26
CA VAL A 14 9.60 2.34 1.70
C VAL A 14 10.97 1.72 1.42
N ILE A 15 11.17 1.16 0.24
CA ILE A 15 12.44 0.51 -0.16
C ILE A 15 13.25 1.28 -1.21
N SER A 16 12.69 2.33 -1.77
CA SER A 16 13.34 3.26 -2.69
C SER A 16 12.59 4.58 -2.80
N ASN A 17 13.27 5.63 -3.26
CA ASN A 17 12.66 6.93 -3.56
C ASN A 17 11.68 6.90 -4.76
N ARG A 18 11.56 5.76 -5.43
CA ARG A 18 10.58 5.50 -6.50
C ARG A 18 9.39 4.65 -6.03
N SER A 19 9.37 4.21 -4.78
CA SER A 19 8.24 3.46 -4.23
C SER A 19 7.04 4.40 -4.01
N ILE A 20 5.83 3.86 -4.17
CA ILE A 20 4.60 4.61 -3.87
C ILE A 20 4.59 5.04 -2.40
N ALA A 21 5.09 4.17 -1.49
CA ALA A 21 5.22 4.49 -0.07
C ALA A 21 6.09 5.73 0.20
N TYR A 22 7.13 5.97 -0.59
CA TYR A 22 7.93 7.19 -0.49
C TYR A 22 7.12 8.44 -0.87
N GLY A 23 6.33 8.37 -1.96
CA GLY A 23 5.42 9.45 -2.36
C GLY A 23 4.36 9.74 -1.28
N ILE A 24 3.84 8.68 -0.64
CA ILE A 24 2.90 8.80 0.49
C ILE A 24 3.58 9.47 1.68
N ALA A 25 4.79 9.03 2.05
CA ALA A 25 5.55 9.61 3.16
C ALA A 25 5.78 11.11 2.93
N LYS A 26 6.21 11.48 1.72
CA LYS A 26 6.43 12.88 1.33
C LYS A 26 5.16 13.71 1.47
N ALA A 27 4.04 13.27 0.89
CA ALA A 27 2.77 13.98 0.96
C ALA A 27 2.27 14.12 2.41
N CYS A 28 2.35 13.05 3.23
CA CYS A 28 1.95 13.10 4.62
C CYS A 28 2.83 14.07 5.43
N ARG A 29 4.15 14.05 5.21
CA ARG A 29 5.08 14.96 5.88
C ARG A 29 4.84 16.41 5.51
N GLU A 30 4.62 16.72 4.24
CA GLU A 30 4.29 18.07 3.76
C GLU A 30 2.99 18.60 4.39
N GLN A 31 2.06 17.71 4.73
CA GLN A 31 0.82 18.05 5.45
C GLN A 31 0.97 18.02 6.97
N GLY A 32 2.18 17.85 7.50
CA GLY A 32 2.51 18.04 8.91
C GLY A 32 2.40 16.78 9.78
N ALA A 33 2.30 15.59 9.19
CA ALA A 33 2.31 14.33 9.93
C ALA A 33 3.67 14.01 10.56
N GLU A 34 3.65 13.34 11.71
CA GLU A 34 4.78 12.61 12.27
C GLU A 34 4.79 11.21 11.66
N LEU A 35 5.96 10.74 11.21
CA LEU A 35 6.08 9.47 10.48
C LEU A 35 6.94 8.47 11.25
N ALA A 36 6.60 7.19 11.14
CA ALA A 36 7.44 6.06 11.48
C ALA A 36 7.48 5.07 10.30
N PHE A 37 8.53 4.27 10.23
CA PHE A 37 8.77 3.39 9.09
C PHE A 37 9.10 1.98 9.55
N THR A 38 8.82 1.00 8.68
CA THR A 38 9.29 -0.37 8.87
C THR A 38 10.20 -0.81 7.74
N PHE A 39 11.09 -1.75 8.04
CA PHE A 39 11.94 -2.43 7.07
C PHE A 39 11.88 -3.95 7.23
N VAL A 40 12.21 -4.69 6.17
CA VAL A 40 12.31 -6.14 6.17
C VAL A 40 13.73 -6.57 5.81
N GLY A 41 14.37 -7.32 6.73
CA GLY A 41 15.75 -7.78 6.56
C GLY A 41 16.79 -6.66 6.66
N GLU A 42 17.93 -6.96 7.25
CA GLU A 42 19.01 -6.01 7.58
C GLU A 42 19.50 -5.18 6.37
N ARG A 43 19.46 -5.76 5.17
CA ARG A 43 19.90 -5.07 3.93
C ARG A 43 19.13 -3.80 3.59
N PHE A 44 17.94 -3.60 4.16
CA PHE A 44 17.11 -2.41 3.91
C PHE A 44 17.14 -1.41 5.06
N GLU A 45 17.68 -1.77 6.22
CA GLU A 45 17.67 -0.95 7.42
C GLU A 45 18.31 0.42 7.19
N GLU A 46 19.56 0.44 6.70
CA GLU A 46 20.30 1.68 6.43
C GLU A 46 19.54 2.60 5.48
N ARG A 47 19.06 2.05 4.37
CA ARG A 47 18.32 2.81 3.35
C ARG A 47 17.01 3.38 3.89
N VAL A 48 16.25 2.60 4.65
CA VAL A 48 14.99 3.07 5.23
C VAL A 48 15.25 4.12 6.30
N THR A 49 16.35 3.99 7.05
CA THR A 49 16.81 4.99 8.02
C THR A 49 17.18 6.31 7.35
N GLU A 50 17.86 6.27 6.20
CA GLU A 50 18.15 7.46 5.41
C GLU A 50 16.85 8.17 4.95
N PHE A 51 15.89 7.43 4.41
CA PHE A 51 14.59 7.99 4.01
C PHE A 51 13.80 8.53 5.21
N ALA A 52 13.81 7.82 6.34
CA ALA A 52 13.16 8.31 7.56
C ALA A 52 13.74 9.66 7.99
N ALA A 53 15.06 9.81 7.94
CA ALA A 53 15.75 11.06 8.28
C ALA A 53 15.37 12.22 7.32
N GLU A 54 15.21 11.96 6.00
CA GLU A 54 14.72 12.95 5.03
C GLU A 54 13.34 13.51 5.44
N PHE A 55 12.48 12.66 6.01
CA PHE A 55 11.15 13.04 6.51
C PHE A 55 11.15 13.52 7.97
N GLY A 56 12.33 13.64 8.60
CA GLY A 56 12.47 14.08 9.98
C GLY A 56 12.03 13.05 11.02
N SER A 57 11.98 11.77 10.66
CA SER A 57 11.69 10.66 11.56
C SER A 57 12.97 9.98 12.04
N LYS A 58 12.92 9.46 13.28
CA LYS A 58 13.94 8.59 13.87
C LYS A 58 13.40 7.19 14.20
N ILE A 59 12.13 6.94 13.89
CA ILE A 59 11.46 5.68 14.23
C ILE A 59 11.47 4.78 12.99
N VAL A 60 12.35 3.78 13.03
CA VAL A 60 12.53 2.77 11.99
C VAL A 60 12.58 1.41 12.68
N LEU A 61 11.62 0.54 12.38
CA LEU A 61 11.40 -0.70 13.12
C LEU A 61 11.47 -1.91 12.19
N PRO A 62 12.09 -3.02 12.60
CA PRO A 62 12.07 -4.26 11.81
C PRO A 62 10.65 -4.83 11.78
N CYS A 63 10.21 -5.31 10.62
CA CYS A 63 8.92 -5.96 10.45
C CYS A 63 8.92 -6.84 9.20
N ASP A 64 9.13 -8.13 9.36
CA ASP A 64 8.78 -9.11 8.34
C ASP A 64 7.32 -9.53 8.56
N VAL A 65 6.47 -9.22 7.62
CA VAL A 65 5.03 -9.52 7.71
C VAL A 65 4.69 -11.00 7.48
N ALA A 66 5.66 -11.82 7.12
CA ALA A 66 5.54 -13.27 7.11
C ALA A 66 5.60 -13.89 8.52
N GLU A 67 5.96 -13.10 9.55
CA GLU A 67 6.16 -13.54 10.92
C GLU A 67 5.28 -12.73 11.87
N ASP A 68 4.20 -13.32 12.38
CA ASP A 68 3.26 -12.64 13.31
C ASP A 68 3.97 -12.08 14.54
N SER A 69 5.00 -12.76 15.05
CA SER A 69 5.81 -12.29 16.17
C SER A 69 6.55 -10.97 15.88
N GLN A 70 7.01 -10.76 14.66
CA GLN A 70 7.63 -9.50 14.25
C GLN A 70 6.60 -8.39 14.09
N ILE A 71 5.41 -8.70 13.58
CA ILE A 71 4.29 -7.75 13.56
C ILE A 71 3.97 -7.27 14.97
N GLU A 72 3.79 -8.18 15.93
CA GLU A 72 3.49 -7.85 17.33
C GLU A 72 4.62 -7.05 17.98
N ALA A 73 5.88 -7.44 17.77
CA ALA A 73 7.05 -6.73 18.28
C ALA A 73 7.13 -5.30 17.74
N THR A 74 6.83 -5.07 16.45
CA THR A 74 6.82 -3.75 15.82
C THR A 74 5.89 -2.79 16.58
N PHE A 75 4.66 -3.18 16.86
CA PHE A 75 3.70 -2.32 17.59
C PHE A 75 4.03 -2.18 19.08
N THR A 76 4.65 -3.19 19.67
CA THR A 76 5.19 -3.11 21.05
C THR A 76 6.29 -2.06 21.16
N GLU A 77 7.22 -2.02 20.21
CA GLU A 77 8.29 -1.02 20.16
C GLU A 77 7.76 0.37 19.78
N LEU A 78 6.80 0.45 18.85
CA LEU A 78 6.17 1.69 18.45
C LEU A 78 5.43 2.35 19.64
N ALA A 79 4.77 1.56 20.48
CA ALA A 79 4.05 2.03 21.66
C ALA A 79 4.97 2.64 22.74
N LYS A 80 6.29 2.36 22.71
CA LYS A 80 7.28 3.04 23.56
C LYS A 80 7.65 4.43 23.06
N GLN A 81 7.39 4.71 21.77
CA GLN A 81 7.71 5.99 21.10
C GLN A 81 6.50 6.91 21.01
N TRP A 82 5.31 6.33 20.79
CA TRP A 82 4.06 7.04 20.60
C TRP A 82 2.95 6.48 21.50
N ASP A 83 2.19 7.36 22.11
CA ASP A 83 1.01 7.02 22.93
C ASP A 83 -0.23 6.66 22.10
N GLY A 84 -0.13 6.71 20.77
CA GLY A 84 -1.19 6.34 19.83
C GLY A 84 -0.78 6.46 18.39
N LEU A 85 -1.60 5.89 17.51
CA LEU A 85 -1.39 5.82 16.07
C LEU A 85 -2.64 6.31 15.34
N ASP A 86 -2.49 7.26 14.41
CA ASP A 86 -3.60 7.84 13.64
C ASP A 86 -3.71 7.24 12.24
N GLY A 87 -2.62 6.72 11.68
CA GLY A 87 -2.62 6.13 10.34
C GLY A 87 -1.67 4.96 10.19
N LEU A 88 -2.07 3.95 9.43
CA LEU A 88 -1.25 2.83 9.01
C LEU A 88 -1.31 2.69 7.49
N VAL A 89 -0.16 2.75 6.83
CA VAL A 89 -0.01 2.53 5.39
C VAL A 89 0.62 1.17 5.13
N HIS A 90 -0.15 0.27 4.56
CA HIS A 90 0.28 -1.02 4.06
C HIS A 90 0.68 -0.89 2.59
N SER A 91 1.96 -0.78 2.31
CA SER A 91 2.53 -0.73 0.96
C SER A 91 3.43 -1.94 0.70
N ILE A 92 2.90 -3.13 0.95
CA ILE A 92 3.58 -4.41 0.86
C ILE A 92 2.93 -5.27 -0.20
N GLY A 93 3.74 -6.02 -0.92
CA GLY A 93 3.30 -7.03 -1.87
C GLY A 93 4.49 -7.82 -2.39
N PHE A 94 4.32 -9.13 -2.43
CA PHE A 94 5.31 -10.04 -2.97
C PHE A 94 4.61 -11.29 -3.53
N ALA A 95 5.08 -11.78 -4.66
CA ALA A 95 4.80 -13.12 -5.17
C ALA A 95 6.07 -13.69 -5.80
N PRO A 96 6.30 -15.00 -5.72
CA PRO A 96 7.37 -15.67 -6.46
C PRO A 96 7.25 -15.37 -7.97
N ARG A 97 8.38 -15.24 -8.64
CA ARG A 97 8.42 -14.82 -10.05
C ARG A 97 7.62 -15.76 -10.97
N GLU A 98 7.69 -17.06 -10.72
CA GLU A 98 6.94 -18.08 -11.45
C GLU A 98 5.42 -17.91 -11.30
N ALA A 99 4.95 -17.38 -10.18
CA ALA A 99 3.53 -17.15 -9.91
C ALA A 99 2.93 -15.97 -10.68
N ILE A 100 3.77 -15.10 -11.24
CA ILE A 100 3.32 -13.90 -11.98
C ILE A 100 3.71 -13.94 -13.46
N ALA A 101 4.73 -14.70 -13.86
CA ALA A 101 5.22 -14.75 -15.24
C ALA A 101 4.43 -15.72 -16.12
N GLY A 102 4.27 -15.39 -17.40
CA GLY A 102 3.69 -16.28 -18.41
C GLY A 102 2.19 -16.50 -18.25
N GLN A 103 1.72 -17.70 -18.64
CA GLN A 103 0.30 -18.07 -18.50
C GLN A 103 -0.03 -18.40 -17.05
N PHE A 104 -1.25 -18.09 -16.63
CA PHE A 104 -1.68 -18.25 -15.24
C PHE A 104 -1.51 -19.68 -14.71
N LEU A 105 -1.97 -20.66 -15.46
CA LEU A 105 -1.94 -22.07 -15.00
C LEU A 105 -0.53 -22.67 -14.99
N ASP A 106 0.37 -22.20 -15.86
CA ASP A 106 1.74 -22.71 -15.92
C ASP A 106 2.56 -22.37 -14.68
N GLY A 107 2.32 -21.18 -14.08
CA GLY A 107 2.99 -20.71 -12.87
C GLY A 107 2.23 -21.02 -11.57
N LEU A 108 1.07 -21.67 -11.65
CA LEU A 108 0.24 -21.95 -10.48
C LEU A 108 0.81 -23.11 -9.65
N SER A 109 1.20 -22.82 -8.43
CA SER A 109 1.53 -23.82 -7.43
C SER A 109 0.91 -23.48 -6.07
N ARG A 110 0.65 -24.50 -5.23
CA ARG A 110 0.11 -24.27 -3.88
C ARG A 110 1.01 -23.37 -3.04
N GLU A 111 2.31 -23.57 -3.11
CA GLU A 111 3.27 -22.79 -2.34
C GLU A 111 3.38 -21.35 -2.83
N ALA A 112 3.48 -21.11 -4.13
CA ALA A 112 3.52 -19.76 -4.68
C ALA A 112 2.22 -19.00 -4.42
N PHE A 113 1.06 -19.69 -4.47
CA PHE A 113 -0.24 -19.14 -4.11
C PHE A 113 -0.27 -18.74 -2.61
N ARG A 114 0.20 -19.63 -1.72
CA ARG A 114 0.28 -19.38 -0.28
C ARG A 114 1.14 -18.15 0.01
N ILE A 115 2.37 -18.10 -0.52
CA ILE A 115 3.29 -16.98 -0.31
C ILE A 115 2.69 -15.65 -0.78
N ALA A 116 2.10 -15.63 -1.99
CA ALA A 116 1.51 -14.41 -2.53
C ALA A 116 0.36 -13.89 -1.65
N HIS A 117 -0.52 -14.77 -1.17
CA HIS A 117 -1.64 -14.37 -0.31
C HIS A 117 -1.20 -14.00 1.10
N ASP A 118 -0.27 -14.72 1.66
CA ASP A 118 0.29 -14.48 2.98
C ASP A 118 0.88 -13.08 3.07
N ILE A 119 1.85 -12.77 2.19
CA ILE A 119 2.55 -11.49 2.21
C ILE A 119 1.70 -10.34 1.65
N SER A 120 0.90 -10.56 0.59
CA SER A 120 0.25 -9.47 -0.13
C SER A 120 -1.21 -9.24 0.24
N SER A 121 -1.82 -10.11 1.05
CA SER A 121 -3.22 -10.02 1.49
C SER A 121 -3.35 -10.14 3.00
N TYR A 122 -2.95 -11.28 3.60
CA TYR A 122 -3.09 -11.52 5.04
C TYR A 122 -2.36 -10.48 5.89
N SER A 123 -1.21 -10.01 5.47
CA SER A 123 -0.40 -9.05 6.22
C SER A 123 -1.14 -7.74 6.54
N PHE A 124 -2.07 -7.30 5.70
CA PHE A 124 -2.85 -6.08 5.97
C PHE A 124 -3.78 -6.22 7.19
N PRO A 125 -4.70 -7.20 7.26
CA PRO A 125 -5.49 -7.43 8.46
C PRO A 125 -4.65 -7.83 9.68
N ALA A 126 -3.51 -8.51 9.52
CA ALA A 126 -2.60 -8.81 10.61
C ALA A 126 -1.99 -7.54 11.23
N LEU A 127 -1.46 -6.64 10.40
CA LEU A 127 -0.97 -5.32 10.84
C LEU A 127 -2.11 -4.48 11.46
N ALA A 128 -3.30 -4.49 10.88
CA ALA A 128 -4.46 -3.77 11.40
C ALA A 128 -4.87 -4.29 12.81
N LYS A 129 -4.86 -5.61 13.01
CA LYS A 129 -5.11 -6.25 14.30
C LYS A 129 -4.11 -5.78 15.36
N ALA A 130 -2.83 -5.77 15.04
CA ALA A 130 -1.77 -5.35 15.96
C ALA A 130 -1.81 -3.83 16.22
N ALA A 131 -2.16 -3.01 15.20
CA ALA A 131 -2.28 -1.56 15.33
C ALA A 131 -3.49 -1.10 16.14
N ARG A 132 -4.60 -1.89 16.13
CA ARG A 132 -5.90 -1.53 16.71
C ARG A 132 -5.84 -0.93 18.13
N PRO A 133 -5.08 -1.49 19.10
CA PRO A 133 -5.02 -0.91 20.44
C PRO A 133 -4.50 0.53 20.46
N MET A 134 -3.52 0.86 19.61
CA MET A 134 -2.95 2.19 19.49
C MET A 134 -3.84 3.19 18.73
N MET A 135 -4.79 2.69 17.90
CA MET A 135 -5.66 3.51 17.07
C MET A 135 -7.01 3.81 17.72
N LYS A 136 -7.37 3.08 18.76
CA LYS A 136 -8.67 3.22 19.45
C LYS A 136 -8.89 4.63 19.99
N GLY A 137 -10.03 5.24 19.62
CA GLY A 137 -10.40 6.58 20.07
C GLY A 137 -9.68 7.74 19.34
N ARG A 138 -8.93 7.46 18.28
CA ARG A 138 -8.12 8.46 17.55
C ARG A 138 -8.66 8.83 16.16
N ASN A 139 -9.82 8.31 15.74
CA ASN A 139 -10.33 8.42 14.37
C ASN A 139 -9.30 7.92 13.34
N GLY A 140 -8.74 6.74 13.63
CA GLY A 140 -7.64 6.17 12.86
C GLY A 140 -8.00 5.84 11.41
N ALA A 141 -6.98 5.72 10.55
CA ALA A 141 -7.15 5.35 9.15
C ALA A 141 -6.15 4.27 8.74
N LEU A 142 -6.65 3.18 8.18
CA LEU A 142 -5.90 2.12 7.53
C LEU A 142 -5.94 2.35 6.02
N LEU A 143 -4.79 2.27 5.37
CA LEU A 143 -4.64 2.43 3.92
C LEU A 143 -3.80 1.30 3.33
N THR A 144 -4.29 0.67 2.27
CA THR A 144 -3.50 -0.30 1.49
C THR A 144 -3.38 0.09 0.03
N LEU A 145 -2.43 -0.51 -0.68
CA LEU A 145 -2.21 -0.32 -2.11
C LEU A 145 -2.59 -1.58 -2.88
N THR A 146 -3.41 -1.40 -3.89
CA THR A 146 -3.83 -2.44 -4.83
C THR A 146 -3.58 -2.01 -6.27
N TYR A 147 -4.05 -2.80 -7.23
CA TYR A 147 -3.86 -2.57 -8.64
C TYR A 147 -5.03 -3.17 -9.44
N LEU A 148 -5.32 -2.61 -10.59
CA LEU A 148 -6.40 -3.03 -11.50
C LEU A 148 -6.46 -4.55 -11.76
N GLY A 149 -5.34 -5.24 -11.63
CA GLY A 149 -5.27 -6.71 -11.70
C GLY A 149 -6.06 -7.45 -10.62
N ALA A 150 -6.56 -6.78 -9.58
CA ALA A 150 -7.51 -7.34 -8.62
C ALA A 150 -8.92 -7.50 -9.20
N GLU A 151 -9.29 -6.65 -10.15
CA GLU A 151 -10.62 -6.58 -10.76
C GLU A 151 -10.66 -7.22 -12.15
N LYS A 152 -9.55 -7.12 -12.89
CA LYS A 152 -9.45 -7.58 -14.28
C LYS A 152 -8.24 -8.48 -14.46
N ALA A 153 -8.40 -9.57 -15.20
CA ALA A 153 -7.28 -10.45 -15.51
C ALA A 153 -6.23 -9.70 -16.36
N MET A 154 -5.02 -9.63 -15.83
CA MET A 154 -3.89 -8.97 -16.49
C MET A 154 -2.76 -9.95 -16.73
N THR A 155 -2.22 -9.95 -17.96
CA THR A 155 -1.06 -10.77 -18.33
C THR A 155 0.14 -10.45 -17.44
N ASN A 156 0.88 -11.47 -17.03
CA ASN A 156 2.04 -11.36 -16.14
C ASN A 156 1.74 -10.77 -14.73
N TYR A 157 0.48 -10.85 -14.29
CA TYR A 157 0.09 -10.49 -12.93
C TYR A 157 -0.46 -11.71 -12.16
N ASN A 158 -1.25 -12.55 -12.83
CA ASN A 158 -1.65 -13.91 -12.44
C ASN A 158 -2.03 -14.05 -10.94
N THR A 159 -1.30 -14.87 -10.16
CA THR A 159 -1.59 -15.13 -8.73
C THR A 159 -1.56 -13.86 -7.87
N MET A 160 -0.78 -12.84 -8.24
CA MET A 160 -0.81 -11.56 -7.54
C MET A 160 -2.18 -10.87 -7.69
N GLY A 161 -2.85 -11.01 -8.83
CA GLY A 161 -4.21 -10.48 -9.01
C GLY A 161 -5.19 -11.08 -8.02
N LEU A 162 -5.13 -12.39 -7.80
CA LEU A 162 -5.96 -13.09 -6.81
C LEU A 162 -5.64 -12.62 -5.36
N ALA A 163 -4.36 -12.45 -5.03
CA ALA A 163 -3.96 -11.92 -3.74
C ALA A 163 -4.45 -10.48 -3.54
N LYS A 164 -4.40 -9.63 -4.57
CA LYS A 164 -4.91 -8.26 -4.50
C LYS A 164 -6.44 -8.19 -4.44
N ALA A 165 -7.17 -9.09 -5.09
CA ALA A 165 -8.62 -9.22 -4.92
C ALA A 165 -9.01 -9.59 -3.48
N SER A 166 -8.27 -10.52 -2.86
CA SER A 166 -8.41 -10.86 -1.45
C SER A 166 -8.08 -9.67 -0.54
N LEU A 167 -7.03 -8.90 -0.85
CA LEU A 167 -6.66 -7.67 -0.13
C LEU A 167 -7.78 -6.63 -0.18
N GLU A 168 -8.40 -6.41 -1.33
CA GLU A 168 -9.54 -5.48 -1.49
C GLU A 168 -10.77 -5.94 -0.72
N ALA A 169 -11.02 -7.25 -0.66
CA ALA A 169 -12.05 -7.78 0.23
C ALA A 169 -11.73 -7.46 1.69
N SER A 170 -10.48 -7.60 2.12
CA SER A 170 -10.04 -7.29 3.50
C SER A 170 -10.29 -5.82 3.87
N VAL A 171 -10.16 -4.88 2.93
CA VAL A 171 -10.50 -3.46 3.15
C VAL A 171 -11.94 -3.31 3.65
N ARG A 172 -12.91 -3.99 3.00
CA ARG A 172 -14.34 -3.93 3.36
C ARG A 172 -14.63 -4.59 4.71
N TYR A 173 -14.01 -5.76 4.97
CA TYR A 173 -14.16 -6.45 6.25
C TYR A 173 -13.56 -5.66 7.41
N LEU A 174 -12.41 -5.03 7.22
CA LEU A 174 -11.80 -4.15 8.22
C LEU A 174 -12.65 -2.89 8.47
N ALA A 175 -13.19 -2.28 7.42
CA ALA A 175 -14.09 -1.13 7.55
C ALA A 175 -15.34 -1.49 8.38
N ALA A 176 -15.98 -2.63 8.09
CA ALA A 176 -17.14 -3.10 8.84
C ALA A 176 -16.83 -3.44 10.30
N ASN A 177 -15.67 -4.07 10.55
CA ASN A 177 -15.28 -4.50 11.90
C ASN A 177 -14.79 -3.36 12.79
N LEU A 178 -14.00 -2.43 12.23
CA LEU A 178 -13.34 -1.36 12.97
C LEU A 178 -14.09 -0.02 12.93
N GLY A 179 -15.04 0.15 12.02
CA GLY A 179 -15.85 1.34 11.90
C GLY A 179 -16.56 1.76 13.20
N PRO A 180 -17.17 0.83 13.99
CA PRO A 180 -17.74 1.14 15.30
C PRO A 180 -16.72 1.72 16.31
N GLU A 181 -15.42 1.53 16.09
CA GLU A 181 -14.34 2.10 16.90
C GLU A 181 -13.79 3.41 16.34
N GLY A 182 -14.38 3.93 15.26
CA GLY A 182 -13.95 5.15 14.58
C GLY A 182 -12.71 4.96 13.69
N ILE A 183 -12.35 3.71 13.35
CA ILE A 183 -11.20 3.41 12.49
C ILE A 183 -11.70 3.11 11.08
N ARG A 184 -11.23 3.88 10.09
CA ARG A 184 -11.55 3.73 8.68
C ARG A 184 -10.54 2.80 7.98
N SER A 185 -10.98 2.11 6.93
CA SER A 185 -10.11 1.26 6.12
C SER A 185 -10.41 1.51 4.64
N ASN A 186 -9.40 1.90 3.86
CA ASN A 186 -9.52 2.15 2.44
C ASN A 186 -8.33 1.59 1.67
N GLY A 187 -8.48 1.47 0.35
CA GLY A 187 -7.41 1.10 -0.57
C GLY A 187 -7.25 2.12 -1.69
N ILE A 188 -6.06 2.18 -2.26
CA ILE A 188 -5.80 2.92 -3.50
C ILE A 188 -5.38 1.90 -4.56
N SER A 189 -6.16 1.84 -5.65
CA SER A 189 -5.79 1.15 -6.88
C SER A 189 -5.00 2.13 -7.75
N ALA A 190 -3.67 2.04 -7.68
CA ALA A 190 -2.79 2.93 -8.40
C ALA A 190 -2.58 2.45 -9.84
N GLY A 191 -2.52 3.38 -10.80
CA GLY A 191 -2.05 3.07 -12.16
C GLY A 191 -0.59 2.57 -12.16
N PRO A 192 -0.09 2.08 -13.29
CA PRO A 192 1.26 1.54 -13.36
C PRO A 192 2.31 2.64 -13.12
N ILE A 193 3.21 2.38 -12.17
CA ILE A 193 4.32 3.26 -11.80
C ILE A 193 5.61 2.44 -11.82
N LYS A 194 6.69 3.00 -12.36
CA LYS A 194 8.00 2.34 -12.45
C LYS A 194 8.68 2.26 -11.08
N THR A 195 8.23 1.32 -10.26
CA THR A 195 8.81 1.01 -8.94
C THR A 195 9.80 -0.15 -9.02
N LEU A 196 10.53 -0.43 -7.92
CA LEU A 196 11.35 -1.65 -7.83
C LEU A 196 10.49 -2.92 -7.92
N ALA A 197 9.33 -2.95 -7.28
CA ALA A 197 8.39 -4.07 -7.36
C ALA A 197 7.91 -4.32 -8.80
N ALA A 198 7.59 -3.25 -9.53
CA ALA A 198 7.16 -3.32 -10.93
C ALA A 198 8.27 -3.80 -11.88
N SER A 199 9.54 -3.67 -11.51
CA SER A 199 10.67 -4.15 -12.33
C SER A 199 10.73 -5.67 -12.48
N GLY A 200 10.05 -6.42 -11.61
CA GLY A 200 9.88 -7.87 -11.70
C GLY A 200 8.81 -8.31 -12.70
N ILE A 201 7.96 -7.41 -13.19
CA ILE A 201 6.90 -7.69 -14.16
C ILE A 201 7.49 -7.65 -15.58
N LYS A 202 7.33 -8.75 -16.32
CA LYS A 202 7.78 -8.81 -17.72
C LYS A 202 7.04 -7.77 -18.57
N ASP A 203 7.77 -7.12 -19.46
CA ASP A 203 7.22 -6.13 -20.43
C ASP A 203 6.50 -4.91 -19.78
N PHE A 204 6.86 -4.56 -18.55
CA PHE A 204 6.24 -3.45 -17.81
C PHE A 204 6.29 -2.11 -18.57
N SER A 205 7.33 -1.87 -19.35
CA SER A 205 7.44 -0.66 -20.21
C SER A 205 6.33 -0.61 -21.27
N SER A 206 5.87 -1.74 -21.78
CA SER A 206 4.75 -1.82 -22.73
C SER A 206 3.43 -1.50 -22.05
N ILE A 207 3.26 -1.91 -20.78
CA ILE A 207 2.09 -1.55 -19.97
C ILE A 207 2.04 -0.03 -19.77
N LEU A 208 3.17 0.61 -19.42
CA LEU A 208 3.23 2.06 -19.26
C LEU A 208 2.84 2.81 -20.54
N LYS A 209 3.39 2.42 -21.69
CA LYS A 209 3.05 3.02 -22.98
C LYS A 209 1.58 2.81 -23.37
N PHE A 210 1.04 1.62 -23.11
CA PHE A 210 -0.35 1.30 -23.37
C PHE A 210 -1.30 2.17 -22.53
N VAL A 211 -1.04 2.29 -21.23
CA VAL A 211 -1.83 3.15 -20.34
C VAL A 211 -1.71 4.61 -20.73
N GLU A 212 -0.51 5.11 -21.04
CA GLU A 212 -0.29 6.48 -21.49
C GLU A 212 -1.08 6.80 -22.78
N ALA A 213 -1.12 5.86 -23.72
CA ALA A 213 -1.84 6.04 -24.99
C ALA A 213 -3.36 5.99 -24.82
N ASN A 214 -3.89 5.24 -23.85
CA ASN A 214 -5.31 4.96 -23.73
C ASN A 214 -6.01 5.66 -22.56
N ALA A 215 -5.31 5.94 -21.45
CA ALA A 215 -5.94 6.59 -20.30
C ALA A 215 -6.59 7.93 -20.69
N PRO A 216 -7.75 8.30 -20.11
CA PRO A 216 -8.41 9.58 -20.37
C PRO A 216 -7.49 10.79 -20.26
N LEU A 217 -6.60 10.83 -19.26
CA LEU A 217 -5.64 11.92 -19.08
C LEU A 217 -4.38 11.79 -19.95
N ARG A 218 -4.27 10.75 -20.80
CA ARG A 218 -3.14 10.53 -21.74
C ARG A 218 -1.76 10.58 -21.08
N ARG A 219 -1.67 10.09 -19.85
CA ARG A 219 -0.42 9.99 -19.08
C ARG A 219 -0.52 8.93 -18.01
N ASN A 220 0.62 8.43 -17.56
CA ASN A 220 0.71 7.64 -16.36
C ASN A 220 0.62 8.54 -15.11
N VAL A 221 0.24 7.94 -13.99
CA VAL A 221 0.25 8.62 -12.68
C VAL A 221 1.65 8.60 -12.07
N THR A 222 1.88 9.48 -11.11
CA THR A 222 3.14 9.56 -10.36
C THR A 222 2.94 9.18 -8.89
N ILE A 223 4.06 8.88 -8.19
CA ILE A 223 4.02 8.56 -6.76
C ILE A 223 3.49 9.73 -5.92
N GLU A 224 3.71 10.97 -6.36
CA GLU A 224 3.21 12.18 -5.70
C GLU A 224 1.69 12.28 -5.80
N GLN A 225 1.11 11.95 -6.96
CA GLN A 225 -0.34 11.98 -7.16
C GLN A 225 -1.03 10.92 -6.30
N VAL A 226 -0.47 9.72 -6.21
CA VAL A 226 -0.95 8.67 -5.30
C VAL A 226 -0.77 9.11 -3.84
N GLY A 227 0.38 9.72 -3.51
CA GLY A 227 0.69 10.25 -2.20
C GLY A 227 -0.32 11.30 -1.72
N ASN A 228 -0.73 12.21 -2.60
CA ASN A 228 -1.72 13.25 -2.28
C ASN A 228 -3.10 12.65 -1.93
N VAL A 229 -3.55 11.64 -2.69
CA VAL A 229 -4.80 10.93 -2.38
C VAL A 229 -4.67 10.13 -1.09
N ALA A 230 -3.51 9.50 -0.85
CA ALA A 230 -3.22 8.80 0.40
C ALA A 230 -3.28 9.76 1.61
N ALA A 231 -2.65 10.93 1.51
CA ALA A 231 -2.69 11.94 2.58
C ALA A 231 -4.13 12.40 2.87
N PHE A 232 -4.96 12.60 1.84
CA PHE A 232 -6.39 12.89 2.00
C PHE A 232 -7.11 11.75 2.75
N LEU A 233 -6.93 10.49 2.32
CA LEU A 233 -7.60 9.33 2.94
C LEU A 233 -7.17 9.08 4.38
N LEU A 234 -5.94 9.43 4.74
CA LEU A 234 -5.40 9.32 6.10
C LEU A 234 -5.84 10.49 7.01
N SER A 235 -6.42 11.55 6.45
CA SER A 235 -6.83 12.75 7.18
C SER A 235 -8.31 12.71 7.61
N ASP A 236 -8.68 13.65 8.47
CA ASP A 236 -10.07 13.86 8.88
C ASP A 236 -10.94 14.44 7.74
N LEU A 237 -10.34 14.95 6.66
CA LEU A 237 -11.07 15.37 5.45
C LEU A 237 -11.81 14.18 4.80
N ALA A 238 -11.34 12.97 5.00
CA ALA A 238 -11.95 11.73 4.52
C ALA A 238 -12.79 11.02 5.59
N ALA A 239 -13.31 11.73 6.62
CA ALA A 239 -14.03 11.12 7.74
C ALA A 239 -15.26 10.30 7.33
N GLY A 240 -15.88 10.61 6.20
CA GLY A 240 -17.02 9.85 5.65
C GLY A 240 -16.62 8.74 4.66
N VAL A 241 -15.33 8.46 4.44
CA VAL A 241 -14.84 7.50 3.44
C VAL A 241 -14.24 6.28 4.13
N THR A 242 -14.89 5.12 3.99
CA THR A 242 -14.38 3.84 4.50
C THR A 242 -14.92 2.66 3.67
N GLY A 243 -14.15 1.60 3.54
CA GLY A 243 -14.49 0.42 2.74
C GLY A 243 -14.27 0.59 1.24
N GLU A 244 -13.66 1.69 0.81
CA GLU A 244 -13.53 2.08 -0.59
C GLU A 244 -12.16 1.71 -1.17
N ILE A 245 -12.18 1.40 -2.47
CA ILE A 245 -10.98 1.28 -3.31
C ILE A 245 -11.01 2.45 -4.30
N ILE A 246 -10.11 3.41 -4.10
CA ILE A 246 -10.06 4.62 -4.92
C ILE A 246 -9.03 4.44 -6.04
N HIS A 247 -9.47 4.57 -7.29
CA HIS A 247 -8.58 4.52 -8.45
C HIS A 247 -7.81 5.83 -8.62
N VAL A 248 -6.49 5.73 -8.68
CA VAL A 248 -5.57 6.81 -9.02
C VAL A 248 -4.74 6.34 -10.20
N ASP A 249 -5.30 6.40 -11.40
CA ASP A 249 -4.80 5.73 -12.61
C ASP A 249 -5.00 6.52 -13.90
N SER A 250 -5.19 7.83 -13.80
CA SER A 250 -5.51 8.71 -14.94
C SER A 250 -6.82 8.36 -15.65
N GLY A 251 -7.74 7.65 -14.97
CA GLY A 251 -9.04 7.22 -15.48
C GLY A 251 -9.00 5.93 -16.30
N PHE A 252 -7.86 5.24 -16.36
CA PHE A 252 -7.69 4.05 -17.19
C PHE A 252 -8.66 2.91 -16.87
N SER A 253 -8.98 2.68 -15.59
CA SER A 253 -9.93 1.63 -15.16
C SER A 253 -11.35 1.82 -15.69
N ASN A 254 -11.74 3.05 -16.07
CA ASN A 254 -13.10 3.41 -16.47
C ASN A 254 -13.35 3.33 -17.98
N ILE A 255 -12.37 2.91 -18.76
CA ILE A 255 -12.49 2.83 -20.21
C ILE A 255 -12.34 1.40 -20.74
N VAL A 256 -12.88 1.14 -21.91
CA VAL A 256 -12.54 -0.03 -22.72
C VAL A 256 -11.40 0.38 -23.63
N ALA A 257 -10.18 0.01 -23.27
CA ALA A 257 -8.98 0.36 -24.03
C ALA A 257 -8.93 -0.36 -25.38
N GLY A 258 -8.32 0.28 -26.37
CA GLY A 258 -8.10 -0.30 -27.72
C GLY A 258 -9.25 -0.09 -28.71
N LEU A 259 -10.31 0.64 -28.35
CA LEU A 259 -11.38 1.03 -29.27
C LEU A 259 -11.18 2.44 -29.87
N ASN A 260 -10.12 3.13 -29.49
CA ASN A 260 -9.79 4.45 -30.03
C ASN A 260 -8.73 4.27 -31.12
N GLU A 261 -9.10 4.50 -32.37
CA GLU A 261 -8.16 4.76 -33.46
C GLU A 261 -7.57 6.17 -33.36
#